data_1b25b39506c1923cc5d556657f8e0c35
#
_entry.id   1b25b39506c1923cc5d556657f8e0c35
#
_cell.length_a   1.000
_cell.length_b   1.000
_cell.length_c   1.000
_cell.angle_alpha   90.00
_cell.angle_beta   90.00
_cell.angle_gamma   90.00
#
_symmetry.space_group_name_H-M   'P 1'
#
loop_
_entity.id
_entity.type
_entity.pdbx_description
1 polymer ?
#
loop_
_entity_poly.entity_id
_entity_poly.type
_entity_poly.pdbx_seq_one_letter_code
_entity_poly.pdbx_strand_id
1 'polypeptide(L)'
;MRINVGNDIVENRRISETYSKFGTRFLEKIFTDSEIEYCLSKKDPIPHLSARFSCKEAFIKALDLPDGVVIDFKEIELSGQNFGKKKLSLFGKAKEVFLSQGFTDSSVSISHTDSISSAVVVLYEK
;
A
#
# COMPACT_ATOMS: atom_id res chain seq x y z
N MET A 1 -7.03 -24.25 3.30
CA MET A 1 -6.45 -22.93 3.61
C MET A 1 -6.29 -22.15 2.32
N ARG A 2 -6.67 -20.90 2.34
CA ARG A 2 -6.53 -20.03 1.17
C ARG A 2 -5.36 -19.06 1.39
N ILE A 3 -4.50 -18.92 0.38
CA ILE A 3 -3.38 -18.00 0.41
C ILE A 3 -3.27 -17.33 -0.95
N ASN A 4 -3.25 -16.00 -0.96
CA ASN A 4 -2.97 -15.22 -2.17
C ASN A 4 -1.76 -14.33 -1.91
N VAL A 5 -1.01 -14.09 -2.96
CA VAL A 5 0.20 -13.25 -2.89
C VAL A 5 0.12 -12.16 -3.96
N GLY A 6 0.50 -10.95 -3.57
CA GLY A 6 0.67 -9.85 -4.51
C GLY A 6 2.03 -9.22 -4.29
N ASN A 7 2.64 -8.76 -5.36
CA ASN A 7 3.87 -7.99 -5.25
C ASN A 7 3.84 -6.83 -6.23
N ASP A 8 4.58 -5.79 -5.90
CA ASP A 8 4.68 -4.62 -6.74
C ASP A 8 6.07 -4.00 -6.59
N ILE A 9 6.49 -3.31 -7.61
CA ILE A 9 7.76 -2.60 -7.65
C ILE A 9 7.51 -1.24 -8.30
N VAL A 10 8.09 -0.19 -7.73
CA VAL A 10 7.93 1.16 -8.25
C VAL A 10 9.26 1.89 -8.23
N GLU A 11 9.51 2.66 -9.28
CA GLU A 11 10.66 3.55 -9.31
C GLU A 11 10.38 4.78 -8.46
N ASN A 12 11.26 5.05 -7.48
CA ASN A 12 11.10 6.18 -6.58
C ASN A 12 11.02 7.50 -7.33
N ARG A 13 11.72 7.61 -8.47
CA ARG A 13 11.68 8.80 -9.31
C ARG A 13 10.26 9.11 -9.80
N ARG A 14 9.47 8.10 -10.15
CA ARG A 14 8.09 8.30 -10.60
C ARG A 14 7.23 8.93 -9.52
N ILE A 15 7.40 8.48 -8.29
CA ILE A 15 6.67 9.04 -7.15
C ILE A 15 7.13 10.48 -6.90
N SER A 16 8.44 10.74 -6.96
CA SER A 16 8.99 12.07 -6.80
C SER A 16 8.47 13.05 -7.84
N GLU A 17 8.45 12.64 -9.10
CA GLU A 17 7.96 13.47 -10.19
C GLU A 17 6.46 13.77 -10.05
N THR A 18 5.69 12.76 -9.68
CA THR A 18 4.24 12.92 -9.49
C THR A 18 3.94 13.86 -8.32
N TYR A 19 4.66 13.69 -7.22
CA TYR A 19 4.50 14.56 -6.05
C TYR A 19 4.92 16.00 -6.38
N SER A 20 6.03 16.19 -7.09
CA SER A 20 6.47 17.50 -7.56
C SER A 20 5.42 18.19 -8.43
N LYS A 21 4.79 17.42 -9.31
CA LYS A 21 3.82 17.95 -10.28
C LYS A 21 2.47 18.27 -9.65
N PHE A 22 1.97 17.42 -8.79
CA PHE A 22 0.60 17.51 -8.27
C PHE A 22 0.51 17.89 -6.77
N GLY A 23 1.60 17.79 -6.04
CA GLY A 23 1.65 18.20 -4.63
C GLY A 23 0.66 17.44 -3.75
N THR A 24 -0.02 18.17 -2.88
CA THR A 24 -0.98 17.61 -1.94
C THR A 24 -2.14 16.88 -2.61
N ARG A 25 -2.51 17.25 -3.83
CA ARG A 25 -3.58 16.57 -4.56
C ARG A 25 -3.24 15.11 -4.82
N PHE A 26 -1.98 14.81 -5.16
CA PHE A 26 -1.50 13.44 -5.31
C PHE A 26 -1.57 12.69 -3.97
N LEU A 27 -1.05 13.32 -2.91
CA LEU A 27 -1.03 12.69 -1.59
C LEU A 27 -2.44 12.36 -1.10
N GLU A 28 -3.36 13.32 -1.19
CA GLU A 28 -4.72 13.15 -0.69
C GLU A 28 -5.53 12.14 -1.48
N LYS A 29 -5.18 11.93 -2.75
CA LYS A 29 -5.86 10.94 -3.59
C LYS A 29 -5.46 9.51 -3.25
N ILE A 30 -4.22 9.29 -2.83
CA ILE A 30 -3.63 7.96 -2.70
C ILE A 30 -3.48 7.52 -1.25
N PHE A 31 -3.10 8.44 -0.36
CA PHE A 31 -2.69 8.11 1.00
C PHE A 31 -3.69 8.61 2.04
N THR A 32 -3.77 7.88 3.16
CA THR A 32 -4.58 8.35 4.31
C THR A 32 -3.85 9.47 5.01
N ASP A 33 -4.58 10.21 5.85
CA ASP A 33 -3.99 11.33 6.60
C ASP A 33 -2.83 10.87 7.48
N SER A 34 -2.93 9.70 8.12
CA SER A 34 -1.85 9.19 8.97
C SER A 34 -0.64 8.77 8.16
N GLU A 35 -0.84 8.22 6.96
CA GLU A 35 0.27 7.90 6.06
C GLU A 35 0.99 9.17 5.60
N ILE A 36 0.25 10.20 5.24
CA ILE A 36 0.82 11.49 4.82
C ILE A 36 1.64 12.10 5.96
N GLU A 37 1.08 12.16 7.15
CA GLU A 37 1.76 12.69 8.32
C GLU A 37 3.07 11.95 8.60
N TYR A 38 3.02 10.63 8.59
CA TYR A 38 4.22 9.82 8.80
C TYR A 38 5.28 10.07 7.74
N CYS A 39 4.91 10.02 6.47
CA CYS A 39 5.86 10.17 5.37
C CYS A 39 6.50 11.55 5.34
N LEU A 40 5.70 12.61 5.55
CA LEU A 40 6.20 13.98 5.51
C LEU A 40 7.03 14.34 6.75
N SER A 41 6.97 13.55 7.81
CA SER A 41 7.82 13.72 8.99
C SER A 41 9.26 13.27 8.74
N LYS A 42 9.51 12.57 7.64
CA LYS A 42 10.84 12.04 7.32
C LYS A 42 11.66 13.06 6.54
N LYS A 43 12.98 12.96 6.68
CA LYS A 43 13.91 13.84 5.96
C LYS A 43 13.70 13.75 4.45
N ASP A 44 13.57 12.53 3.93
CA ASP A 44 13.19 12.29 2.55
C ASP A 44 11.90 11.47 2.54
N PRO A 45 10.77 12.10 2.20
CA PRO A 45 9.49 11.38 2.22
C PRO A 45 9.32 10.39 1.07
N ILE A 46 10.10 10.51 -0.01
CA ILE A 46 9.86 9.74 -1.24
C ILE A 46 9.94 8.23 -1.04
N PRO A 47 10.97 7.65 -0.41
CA PRO A 47 11.00 6.21 -0.20
C PRO A 47 9.83 5.71 0.63
N HIS A 48 9.36 6.49 1.59
CA HIS A 48 8.23 6.14 2.45
C HIS A 48 6.91 6.18 1.70
N LEU A 49 6.72 7.19 0.84
CA LEU A 49 5.55 7.27 -0.04
C LEU A 49 5.55 6.14 -1.06
N SER A 50 6.71 5.87 -1.66
CA SER A 50 6.85 4.81 -2.67
C SER A 50 6.55 3.43 -2.09
N ALA A 51 7.04 3.14 -0.88
CA ALA A 51 6.78 1.88 -0.22
C ALA A 51 5.29 1.67 0.04
N ARG A 52 4.61 2.73 0.49
CA ARG A 52 3.16 2.67 0.74
C ARG A 52 2.36 2.53 -0.54
N PHE A 53 2.75 3.25 -1.57
CA PHE A 53 2.13 3.12 -2.90
C PHE A 53 2.27 1.68 -3.41
N SER A 54 3.48 1.14 -3.36
CA SER A 54 3.77 -0.23 -3.80
C SER A 54 2.96 -1.26 -2.99
N CYS A 55 2.81 -1.03 -1.68
CA CYS A 55 2.03 -1.91 -0.81
C CYS A 55 0.55 -1.94 -1.21
N LYS A 56 -0.03 -0.78 -1.52
CA LYS A 56 -1.43 -0.69 -1.95
C LYS A 56 -1.65 -1.42 -3.27
N GLU A 57 -0.76 -1.26 -4.22
CA GLU A 57 -0.80 -1.98 -5.49
C GLU A 57 -0.66 -3.48 -5.29
N ALA A 58 0.28 -3.91 -4.44
CA ALA A 58 0.50 -5.31 -4.13
C ALA A 58 -0.73 -5.95 -3.49
N PHE A 59 -1.39 -5.23 -2.57
CA PHE A 59 -2.63 -5.70 -1.95
C PHE A 59 -3.71 -5.93 -3.01
N ILE A 60 -3.91 -4.98 -3.91
CA ILE A 60 -4.92 -5.08 -4.97
C ILE A 60 -4.62 -6.27 -5.88
N LYS A 61 -3.35 -6.49 -6.22
CA LYS A 61 -2.95 -7.66 -7.01
C LYS A 61 -3.20 -8.99 -6.29
N ALA A 62 -3.13 -8.99 -4.97
CA ALA A 62 -3.38 -10.20 -4.18
C ALA A 62 -4.88 -10.55 -4.12
N LEU A 63 -5.76 -9.58 -4.30
CA LEU A 63 -7.19 -9.82 -4.39
C LEU A 63 -7.55 -10.29 -5.80
N ASP A 64 -8.50 -11.23 -5.88
CA ASP A 64 -9.09 -11.63 -7.16
C ASP A 64 -10.26 -10.69 -7.44
N LEU A 65 -9.99 -9.49 -7.93
CA LEU A 65 -11.05 -8.50 -8.16
C LEU A 65 -11.95 -8.89 -9.33
N PRO A 66 -13.27 -8.92 -9.12
CA PRO A 66 -14.20 -9.07 -10.23
C PRO A 66 -14.12 -7.88 -11.19
N ASP A 67 -14.49 -8.11 -12.43
CA ASP A 67 -14.54 -7.04 -13.43
C ASP A 67 -15.43 -5.90 -12.94
N GLY A 68 -14.94 -4.68 -13.13
CA GLY A 68 -15.68 -3.46 -12.77
C GLY A 68 -15.61 -3.06 -11.29
N VAL A 69 -14.96 -3.87 -10.45
CA VAL A 69 -14.76 -3.51 -9.04
C VAL A 69 -13.48 -2.70 -8.90
N VAL A 70 -13.59 -1.51 -8.33
CA VAL A 70 -12.48 -0.59 -8.11
C VAL A 70 -12.28 -0.39 -6.61
N ILE A 71 -11.04 -0.48 -6.17
CA ILE A 71 -10.64 -0.24 -4.78
C ILE A 71 -9.97 1.14 -4.71
N ASP A 72 -10.41 1.97 -3.79
CA ASP A 72 -9.76 3.24 -3.51
C ASP A 72 -8.49 2.96 -2.69
N PHE A 73 -7.36 3.52 -3.11
CA PHE A 73 -6.09 3.34 -2.41
C PHE A 73 -6.14 3.76 -0.95
N LYS A 74 -6.97 4.74 -0.60
CA LYS A 74 -7.11 5.21 0.78
C LYS A 74 -7.81 4.19 1.69
N GLU A 75 -8.41 3.17 1.11
CA GLU A 75 -9.02 2.07 1.87
C GLU A 75 -8.00 1.03 2.33
N ILE A 76 -6.74 1.18 1.92
CA ILE A 76 -5.62 0.30 2.28
C ILE A 76 -4.57 1.16 2.96
N GLU A 77 -4.37 0.97 4.27
CA GLU A 77 -3.44 1.80 5.04
C GLU A 77 -2.31 0.95 5.58
N LEU A 78 -1.07 1.38 5.33
CA LEU A 78 0.11 0.76 5.91
C LEU A 78 0.57 1.60 7.10
N SER A 79 0.73 0.98 8.25
CA SER A 79 1.27 1.61 9.46
C SER A 79 2.41 0.80 10.03
N GLY A 80 3.16 1.39 10.96
CA GLY A 80 4.28 0.76 11.65
C GLY A 80 5.54 1.60 11.58
N GLN A 81 6.45 1.34 12.52
CA GLN A 81 7.73 2.04 12.63
C GLN A 81 8.73 1.54 11.58
N ASN A 82 9.79 2.33 11.34
CA ASN A 82 10.81 1.98 10.33
C ASN A 82 11.42 0.59 10.52
N PHE A 83 11.64 0.18 11.76
CA PHE A 83 12.23 -1.13 12.07
C PHE A 83 11.25 -2.03 12.78
N GLY A 84 9.98 -1.62 12.85
CA GLY A 84 8.95 -2.39 13.50
C GLY A 84 8.15 -3.22 12.49
N LYS A 85 7.29 -4.06 13.03
CA LYS A 85 6.36 -4.84 12.23
C LYS A 85 5.36 -3.93 11.54
N LYS A 86 5.17 -4.11 10.26
CA LYS A 86 4.19 -3.36 9.48
C LYS A 86 2.81 -4.00 9.62
N LYS A 87 1.79 -3.16 9.53
CA LYS A 87 0.40 -3.60 9.62
C LYS A 87 -0.43 -2.97 8.52
N LEU A 88 -1.27 -3.78 7.88
CA LEU A 88 -2.28 -3.29 6.95
C LEU A 88 -3.61 -3.14 7.67
N SER A 89 -4.23 -2.00 7.49
CA SER A 89 -5.61 -1.75 7.94
C SER A 89 -6.47 -1.54 6.71
N LEU A 90 -7.63 -2.17 6.70
CA LEU A 90 -8.53 -2.15 5.55
C LEU A 90 -9.84 -1.46 5.90
N PHE A 91 -10.37 -0.69 4.95
CA PHE A 91 -11.60 0.05 5.11
C PHE A 91 -12.46 -0.13 3.87
N GLY A 92 -13.74 0.18 3.99
CA GLY A 92 -14.65 0.28 2.86
C GLY A 92 -14.68 -0.95 1.96
N LYS A 93 -14.61 -0.71 0.67
CA LYS A 93 -14.71 -1.76 -0.35
C LYS A 93 -13.54 -2.75 -0.28
N ALA A 94 -12.35 -2.28 0.04
CA ALA A 94 -11.19 -3.15 0.19
C ALA A 94 -11.43 -4.20 1.27
N LYS A 95 -11.95 -3.78 2.42
CA LYS A 95 -12.28 -4.69 3.52
C LYS A 95 -13.40 -5.64 3.14
N GLU A 96 -14.44 -5.15 2.48
CA GLU A 96 -15.57 -5.94 2.05
C GLU A 96 -15.14 -7.07 1.12
N VAL A 97 -14.34 -6.75 0.10
CA VAL A 97 -13.86 -7.76 -0.86
C VAL A 97 -12.91 -8.76 -0.19
N PHE A 98 -12.01 -8.28 0.67
CA PHE A 98 -11.10 -9.14 1.43
C PHE A 98 -11.85 -10.19 2.23
N LEU A 99 -12.85 -9.78 2.99
CA LEU A 99 -13.64 -10.69 3.80
C LEU A 99 -14.51 -11.63 2.94
N SER A 100 -15.09 -11.12 1.87
CA SER A 100 -15.94 -11.91 0.99
C SER A 100 -15.18 -13.02 0.27
N GLN A 101 -13.87 -12.85 0.07
CA GLN A 101 -13.02 -13.86 -0.54
C GLN A 101 -12.49 -14.88 0.48
N GLY A 102 -12.90 -14.77 1.74
CA GLY A 102 -12.55 -15.73 2.78
C GLY A 102 -11.27 -15.46 3.52
N PHE A 103 -10.63 -14.33 3.28
CA PHE A 103 -9.40 -13.96 3.99
C PHE A 103 -9.70 -13.43 5.38
N THR A 104 -8.81 -13.73 6.33
CA THR A 104 -8.91 -13.25 7.71
C THR A 104 -7.70 -12.44 8.14
N ASP A 105 -6.56 -12.65 7.50
CA ASP A 105 -5.28 -12.08 7.92
C ASP A 105 -4.45 -11.66 6.73
N SER A 106 -3.50 -10.77 7.00
CA SER A 106 -2.54 -10.33 6.00
C SER A 106 -1.16 -10.19 6.61
N SER A 107 -0.15 -10.29 5.75
CA SER A 107 1.23 -10.03 6.12
C SER A 107 1.86 -9.22 5.00
N VAL A 108 2.76 -8.31 5.36
CA VAL A 108 3.37 -7.42 4.39
C VAL A 108 4.86 -7.28 4.67
N SER A 109 5.63 -7.21 3.60
CA SER A 109 7.06 -6.90 3.65
C SER A 109 7.37 -5.86 2.60
N ILE A 110 8.15 -4.86 2.98
CA ILE A 110 8.58 -3.81 2.06
C ILE A 110 10.09 -3.72 2.04
N SER A 111 10.64 -3.34 0.89
CA SER A 111 12.08 -3.15 0.70
C SER A 111 12.29 -1.98 -0.24
N HIS A 112 13.41 -1.30 -0.09
CA HIS A 112 13.76 -0.22 -1.01
C HIS A 112 15.27 -0.07 -1.15
N THR A 113 15.64 0.46 -2.30
CA THR A 113 16.96 0.99 -2.58
C THR A 113 16.81 2.49 -2.83
N ASP A 114 17.87 3.16 -3.25
CA ASP A 114 17.77 4.58 -3.61
C ASP A 114 16.84 4.80 -4.80
N SER A 115 16.71 3.84 -5.68
CA SER A 115 15.95 4.00 -6.94
C SER A 115 14.62 3.27 -6.96
N ILE A 116 14.44 2.22 -6.18
CA ILE A 116 13.29 1.31 -6.29
C ILE A 116 12.71 1.02 -4.91
N SER A 117 11.38 0.97 -4.83
CA SER A 117 10.66 0.44 -3.67
C SER A 117 9.80 -0.74 -4.10
N SER A 118 9.66 -1.71 -3.23
CA SER A 118 8.86 -2.90 -3.50
C SER A 118 8.07 -3.34 -2.28
N ALA A 119 6.98 -4.05 -2.53
CA ALA A 119 6.17 -4.64 -1.47
C ALA A 119 5.70 -6.03 -1.88
N VAL A 120 5.62 -6.90 -0.89
CA VAL A 120 4.98 -8.20 -1.02
C VAL A 120 3.87 -8.27 0.02
N VAL A 121 2.68 -8.64 -0.43
CA VAL A 121 1.51 -8.79 0.44
C VAL A 121 1.02 -10.22 0.34
N VAL A 122 0.80 -10.84 1.48
CA VAL A 122 0.22 -12.19 1.57
C VAL A 122 -1.12 -12.05 2.28
N LEU A 123 -2.18 -12.54 1.63
CA LEU A 123 -3.51 -12.62 2.21
C LEU A 123 -3.80 -14.09 2.51
N TYR A 124 -4.32 -14.40 3.69
CA TYR A 124 -4.54 -15.79 4.04
C TYR A 124 -5.72 -15.95 4.99
N GLU A 125 -6.20 -17.15 5.02
CA GLU A 125 -7.23 -17.59 5.95
C GLU A 125 -6.53 -18.31 7.11
N LYS A 126 -6.72 -17.80 8.28
CA LYS A 126 -6.10 -18.37 9.47
C LYS A 126 -6.88 -19.56 10.03
#